data_e134fc3ca5d7b3c050438d964b72e876
#
_entry.id   e134fc3ca5d7b3c050438d964b72e876
#
_cell.length_a   1.000
_cell.length_b   1.000
_cell.length_c   1.000
_cell.angle_alpha   90.00
_cell.angle_beta   90.00
_cell.angle_gamma   90.00
#
_symmetry.space_group_name_H-M   'P 1'
#
loop_
_entity.id
_entity.type
_entity.pdbx_description
1 polymer ?
#
loop_
_entity_poly.entity_id
_entity_poly.type
_entity_poly.pdbx_seq_one_letter_code
_entity_poly.pdbx_strand_id
1 'polypeptide(L)'
;MIVYRTYFRWVPRAASLLLCLLFWQLAASHHWNLGLVTFANVPTPVAVIEAALGLGDSGKLLQHLTASLSRVFAGYLAALVIGIALGLAIGRSKWAEDLLLPPLEVLRPIPAVAWIPLAILMFPSSELSMVFITFTGALFPILLNTVHGVEGVDPRLIASAKSLGAGRRAILLEVILPGAAPSIITGLAIGMGTSWFCLVTAEMISGQFGIGYYTWESYTIQNYADIVVGMLLIGVLGMGSSLLIKRLGGLFTPWHRPRGKA
;
A
#
# COMPACT_ATOMS: atom_id res chain seq x y z
N MET A 1 -26.02 27.97 -6.09
CA MET A 1 -26.68 26.84 -5.44
C MET A 1 -25.76 25.61 -5.28
N ILE A 2 -24.78 25.38 -6.13
CA ILE A 2 -23.84 24.24 -6.08
C ILE A 2 -22.81 24.35 -4.92
N VAL A 3 -22.34 25.54 -4.59
CA VAL A 3 -21.36 25.82 -3.52
C VAL A 3 -21.91 25.49 -2.12
N TYR A 4 -23.18 25.80 -1.84
CA TYR A 4 -23.83 25.49 -0.56
C TYR A 4 -23.95 23.99 -0.28
N ARG A 5 -24.14 23.17 -1.31
CA ARG A 5 -24.26 21.69 -1.18
C ARG A 5 -22.92 21.01 -0.83
N THR A 6 -21.81 21.62 -1.21
CA THR A 6 -20.48 21.10 -0.92
C THR A 6 -20.07 21.41 0.52
N TYR A 7 -20.32 22.62 1.01
CA TYR A 7 -20.05 23.00 2.41
C TYR A 7 -20.87 22.16 3.40
N PHE A 8 -22.13 21.88 3.11
CA PHE A 8 -23.01 21.07 3.98
C PHE A 8 -22.55 19.61 4.14
N ARG A 9 -21.74 19.08 3.23
CA ARG A 9 -21.18 17.70 3.33
C ARG A 9 -19.91 17.62 4.18
N TRP A 10 -19.18 18.71 4.35
CA TRP A 10 -17.96 18.72 5.17
C TRP A 10 -18.25 18.84 6.67
N VAL A 11 -19.32 19.55 7.03
CA VAL A 11 -19.74 19.72 8.43
C VAL A 11 -19.99 18.39 9.13
N PRO A 12 -20.86 17.47 8.63
CA PRO A 12 -21.06 16.18 9.29
C PRO A 12 -19.81 15.30 9.30
N ARG A 13 -18.93 15.42 8.31
CA ARG A 13 -17.66 14.69 8.30
C ARG A 13 -16.69 15.19 9.37
N ALA A 14 -16.54 16.50 9.47
CA ALA A 14 -15.71 17.11 10.52
C ALA A 14 -16.29 16.82 11.92
N ALA A 15 -17.61 16.95 12.08
CA ALA A 15 -18.29 16.63 13.32
C ALA A 15 -18.09 15.16 13.73
N SER A 16 -18.19 14.22 12.80
CA SER A 16 -17.93 12.80 13.05
C SER A 16 -16.51 12.54 13.54
N LEU A 17 -15.50 13.14 12.88
CA LEU A 17 -14.10 13.01 13.31
C LEU A 17 -13.85 13.62 14.70
N LEU A 18 -14.42 14.80 14.95
CA LEU A 18 -14.32 15.46 16.24
C LEU A 18 -14.98 14.63 17.35
N LEU A 19 -16.17 14.07 17.08
CA LEU A 19 -16.84 13.18 18.05
C LEU A 19 -16.03 11.93 18.35
N CYS A 20 -15.40 11.31 17.36
CA CYS A 20 -14.49 10.18 17.57
C CYS A 20 -13.28 10.57 18.43
N LEU A 21 -12.67 11.71 18.15
CA LEU A 21 -11.53 12.21 18.95
C LEU A 21 -11.94 12.56 20.38
N LEU A 22 -13.10 13.20 20.57
CA LEU A 22 -13.64 13.51 21.90
C LEU A 22 -13.97 12.23 22.68
N PHE A 23 -14.60 11.25 22.03
CA PHE A 23 -14.86 9.96 22.64
C PHE A 23 -13.56 9.28 23.09
N TRP A 24 -12.53 9.23 22.22
CA TRP A 24 -11.24 8.68 22.57
C TRP A 24 -10.60 9.44 23.74
N GLN A 25 -10.59 10.78 23.68
CA GLN A 25 -10.04 11.60 24.78
C GLN A 25 -10.73 11.30 26.11
N LEU A 26 -12.07 11.26 26.14
CA LEU A 26 -12.82 10.99 27.37
C LEU A 26 -12.64 9.55 27.87
N ALA A 27 -12.71 8.57 26.99
CA ALA A 27 -12.56 7.17 27.35
C ALA A 27 -11.16 6.88 27.93
N ALA A 28 -10.11 7.44 27.31
CA ALA A 28 -8.74 7.27 27.78
C ALA A 28 -8.45 8.06 29.07
N SER A 29 -8.92 9.32 29.19
CA SER A 29 -8.67 10.14 30.38
C SER A 29 -9.38 9.64 31.63
N HIS A 30 -10.54 9.01 31.47
CA HIS A 30 -11.30 8.42 32.58
C HIS A 30 -11.07 6.92 32.78
N HIS A 31 -10.13 6.33 32.02
CA HIS A 31 -9.80 4.90 32.09
C HIS A 31 -11.02 3.98 32.04
N TRP A 32 -11.95 4.26 31.14
CA TRP A 32 -13.22 3.51 31.08
C TRP A 32 -12.97 2.01 30.95
N ASN A 33 -13.73 1.28 31.78
CA ASN A 33 -13.78 -0.18 31.71
C ASN A 33 -15.16 -0.60 31.24
N LEU A 34 -15.25 -1.11 30.01
CA LEU A 34 -16.48 -1.58 29.38
C LEU A 34 -16.70 -3.10 29.59
N GLY A 35 -15.98 -3.72 30.53
CA GLY A 35 -16.03 -5.15 30.80
C GLY A 35 -15.13 -5.98 29.85
N LEU A 36 -15.44 -6.00 28.58
CA LEU A 36 -14.63 -6.72 27.57
C LEU A 36 -13.41 -5.91 27.08
N VAL A 37 -13.48 -4.58 27.13
CA VAL A 37 -12.44 -3.67 26.68
C VAL A 37 -12.16 -2.64 27.78
N THR A 38 -10.89 -2.42 28.08
CA THR A 38 -10.45 -1.39 29.04
C THR A 38 -9.60 -0.34 28.34
N PHE A 39 -9.80 0.93 28.70
CA PHE A 39 -9.02 2.06 28.24
C PHE A 39 -7.88 2.43 29.21
N ALA A 40 -7.60 1.59 30.22
CA ALA A 40 -6.63 1.87 31.28
C ALA A 40 -5.22 2.18 30.75
N ASN A 41 -4.81 1.50 29.67
CA ASN A 41 -3.49 1.65 29.04
C ASN A 41 -3.55 2.36 27.67
N VAL A 42 -4.73 2.86 27.29
CA VAL A 42 -4.87 3.60 26.02
C VAL A 42 -4.45 5.06 26.25
N PRO A 43 -3.43 5.57 25.56
CA PRO A 43 -2.99 6.95 25.73
C PRO A 43 -4.06 7.93 25.22
N THR A 44 -4.10 9.11 25.82
CA THR A 44 -4.97 10.18 25.33
C THR A 44 -4.42 10.77 24.02
N PRO A 45 -5.26 11.33 23.14
CA PRO A 45 -4.81 12.09 21.98
C PRO A 45 -3.76 13.17 22.29
N VAL A 46 -3.88 13.84 23.43
CA VAL A 46 -2.89 14.86 23.87
C VAL A 46 -1.54 14.20 24.13
N ALA A 47 -1.49 13.11 24.87
CA ALA A 47 -0.25 12.37 25.14
C ALA A 47 0.41 11.86 23.85
N VAL A 48 -0.38 11.44 22.86
CA VAL A 48 0.13 11.03 21.54
C VAL A 48 0.76 12.19 20.79
N ILE A 49 0.16 13.40 20.85
CA ILE A 49 0.74 14.59 20.21
C ILE A 49 2.07 14.97 20.89
N GLU A 50 2.14 14.96 22.21
CA GLU A 50 3.36 15.23 22.96
C GLU A 50 4.47 14.24 22.62
N ALA A 51 4.13 12.94 22.56
CA ALA A 51 5.07 11.90 22.15
C ALA A 51 5.55 12.09 20.69
N ALA A 52 4.67 12.46 19.77
CA ALA A 52 5.02 12.74 18.38
C ALA A 52 6.00 13.94 18.25
N LEU A 53 5.80 14.99 19.04
CA LEU A 53 6.71 16.15 19.09
C LEU A 53 8.07 15.73 19.64
N GLY A 54 8.10 14.99 20.76
CA GLY A 54 9.33 14.47 21.35
C GLY A 54 10.12 13.55 20.40
N LEU A 55 9.44 12.71 19.60
CA LEU A 55 10.08 11.89 18.59
C LEU A 55 10.71 12.76 17.49
N GLY A 56 10.01 13.82 17.06
CA GLY A 56 10.55 14.78 16.08
C GLY A 56 11.86 15.42 16.51
N ASP A 57 11.95 15.82 17.77
CA ASP A 57 13.14 16.46 18.34
C ASP A 57 14.31 15.51 18.57
N SER A 58 14.04 14.20 18.72
CA SER A 58 15.05 13.20 19.06
C SER A 58 16.03 12.85 17.93
N GLY A 59 15.77 13.27 16.68
CA GLY A 59 16.49 12.85 15.47
C GLY A 59 16.31 11.38 15.08
N LYS A 60 15.73 10.54 15.93
CA LYS A 60 15.46 9.11 15.66
C LYS A 60 14.39 8.92 14.59
N LEU A 61 13.42 9.84 14.52
CA LEU A 61 12.36 9.81 13.52
C LEU A 61 12.91 9.69 12.10
N LEU A 62 13.92 10.49 11.76
CA LEU A 62 14.51 10.48 10.42
C LEU A 62 15.18 9.12 10.11
N GLN A 63 15.84 8.51 11.09
CA GLN A 63 16.45 7.18 10.95
C GLN A 63 15.41 6.12 10.65
N HIS A 64 14.31 6.06 11.43
CA HIS A 64 13.23 5.10 11.21
C HIS A 64 12.51 5.33 9.88
N LEU A 65 12.24 6.59 9.51
CA LEU A 65 11.62 6.95 8.24
C LEU A 65 12.48 6.55 7.04
N THR A 66 13.77 6.88 7.05
CA THR A 66 14.66 6.56 5.92
C THR A 66 14.85 5.05 5.76
N ALA A 67 14.95 4.30 6.86
CA ALA A 67 15.03 2.85 6.81
C ALA A 67 13.77 2.22 6.19
N SER A 68 12.58 2.57 6.67
CA SER A 68 11.33 2.04 6.11
C SER A 68 11.11 2.47 4.67
N LEU A 69 11.34 3.75 4.33
CA LEU A 69 11.16 4.26 2.98
C LEU A 69 12.11 3.58 1.97
N SER A 70 13.39 3.41 2.32
CA SER A 70 14.35 2.75 1.42
C SER A 70 13.94 1.31 1.12
N ARG A 71 13.47 0.56 2.11
CA ARG A 71 13.00 -0.83 1.96
C ARG A 71 11.72 -0.91 1.13
N VAL A 72 10.73 -0.02 1.41
CA VAL A 72 9.50 0.04 0.60
C VAL A 72 9.84 0.34 -0.84
N PHE A 73 10.66 1.36 -1.11
CA PHE A 73 11.02 1.72 -2.48
C PHE A 73 11.74 0.58 -3.19
N ALA A 74 12.71 -0.07 -2.56
CA ALA A 74 13.45 -1.16 -3.17
C ALA A 74 12.54 -2.35 -3.51
N GLY A 75 11.76 -2.85 -2.54
CA GLY A 75 10.87 -3.98 -2.74
C GLY A 75 9.73 -3.68 -3.71
N TYR A 76 9.11 -2.51 -3.57
CA TYR A 76 8.02 -2.09 -4.43
C TYR A 76 8.45 -1.85 -5.88
N LEU A 77 9.60 -1.22 -6.13
CA LEU A 77 10.11 -1.01 -7.50
C LEU A 77 10.45 -2.33 -8.18
N ALA A 78 11.04 -3.28 -7.45
CA ALA A 78 11.26 -4.63 -7.97
C ALA A 78 9.93 -5.30 -8.34
N ALA A 79 8.91 -5.21 -7.47
CA ALA A 79 7.58 -5.75 -7.73
C ALA A 79 6.86 -5.05 -8.89
N LEU A 80 7.04 -3.75 -9.05
CA LEU A 80 6.49 -2.98 -10.16
C LEU A 80 7.05 -3.48 -11.49
N VAL A 81 8.39 -3.59 -11.60
CA VAL A 81 9.04 -4.03 -12.85
C VAL A 81 8.67 -5.48 -13.17
N ILE A 82 8.82 -6.38 -12.22
CA ILE A 82 8.57 -7.82 -12.42
C ILE A 82 7.06 -8.08 -12.58
N GLY A 83 6.22 -7.49 -11.76
CA GLY A 83 4.75 -7.68 -11.80
C GLY A 83 4.12 -7.17 -13.09
N ILE A 84 4.54 -5.99 -13.59
CA ILE A 84 4.06 -5.48 -14.88
C ILE A 84 4.59 -6.34 -16.02
N ALA A 85 5.87 -6.70 -16.03
CA ALA A 85 6.47 -7.51 -17.10
C ALA A 85 5.80 -8.88 -17.21
N LEU A 86 5.65 -9.59 -16.07
CA LEU A 86 4.95 -10.87 -16.03
C LEU A 86 3.46 -10.72 -16.38
N GLY A 87 2.79 -9.71 -15.84
CA GLY A 87 1.36 -9.47 -16.12
C GLY A 87 1.08 -9.16 -17.59
N LEU A 88 1.95 -8.40 -18.26
CA LEU A 88 1.87 -8.16 -19.70
C LEU A 88 2.16 -9.43 -20.52
N ALA A 89 3.12 -10.24 -20.10
CA ALA A 89 3.44 -11.50 -20.76
C ALA A 89 2.28 -12.49 -20.67
N ILE A 90 1.72 -12.69 -19.48
CA ILE A 90 0.61 -13.60 -19.20
C ILE A 90 -0.65 -13.13 -19.94
N GLY A 91 -1.08 -11.88 -19.76
CA GLY A 91 -2.31 -11.36 -20.36
C GLY A 91 -2.27 -11.26 -21.89
N ARG A 92 -1.10 -11.39 -22.52
CA ARG A 92 -0.95 -11.30 -23.97
C ARG A 92 -0.76 -12.65 -24.67
N SER A 93 -0.24 -13.65 -23.99
CA SER A 93 0.20 -14.91 -24.59
C SER A 93 -0.31 -16.10 -23.82
N LYS A 94 -1.15 -16.91 -24.45
CA LYS A 94 -1.63 -18.17 -23.85
C LYS A 94 -0.49 -19.09 -23.40
N TRP A 95 0.62 -19.10 -24.14
CA TRP A 95 1.81 -19.86 -23.79
C TRP A 95 2.45 -19.36 -22.48
N ALA A 96 2.51 -18.04 -22.29
CA ALA A 96 3.02 -17.45 -21.06
C ALA A 96 2.01 -17.66 -19.91
N GLU A 97 0.72 -17.59 -20.18
CA GLU A 97 -0.36 -17.90 -19.24
C GLU A 97 -0.22 -19.34 -18.74
N ASP A 98 -0.22 -20.32 -19.65
CA ASP A 98 -0.13 -21.75 -19.32
C ASP A 98 1.16 -22.12 -18.55
N LEU A 99 2.26 -21.42 -18.80
CA LEU A 99 3.55 -21.71 -18.17
C LEU A 99 3.74 -21.00 -16.83
N LEU A 100 3.36 -19.71 -16.75
CA LEU A 100 3.69 -18.84 -15.61
C LEU A 100 2.57 -18.74 -14.58
N LEU A 101 1.32 -18.79 -15.02
CA LEU A 101 0.18 -18.58 -14.12
C LEU A 101 0.01 -19.72 -13.10
N PRO A 102 0.09 -21.02 -13.45
CA PRO A 102 -0.11 -22.09 -12.48
C PRO A 102 0.81 -22.05 -11.27
N PRO A 103 2.16 -21.91 -11.41
CA PRO A 103 3.03 -21.79 -10.22
C PRO A 103 2.74 -20.52 -9.39
N LEU A 104 2.35 -19.41 -10.03
CA LEU A 104 1.99 -18.20 -9.33
C LEU A 104 0.67 -18.35 -8.54
N GLU A 105 -0.32 -19.05 -9.10
CA GLU A 105 -1.58 -19.33 -8.41
C GLU A 105 -1.40 -20.24 -7.19
N VAL A 106 -0.46 -21.17 -7.21
CA VAL A 106 -0.12 -22.01 -6.05
C VAL A 106 0.53 -21.16 -4.93
N LEU A 107 1.34 -20.18 -5.27
CA LEU A 107 2.01 -19.31 -4.30
C LEU A 107 1.10 -18.19 -3.77
N ARG A 108 0.14 -17.74 -4.55
CA ARG A 108 -0.75 -16.60 -4.24
C ARG A 108 -1.51 -16.73 -2.91
N PRO A 109 -2.09 -17.89 -2.53
CA PRO A 109 -2.82 -18.03 -1.27
C PRO A 109 -1.93 -17.90 -0.03
N ILE A 110 -0.61 -18.03 -0.17
CA ILE A 110 0.33 -17.93 0.93
C ILE A 110 0.48 -16.45 1.28
N PRO A 111 0.06 -15.99 2.50
CA PRO A 111 0.25 -14.60 2.90
C PRO A 111 1.72 -14.20 2.84
N ALA A 112 2.04 -13.02 2.30
CA ALA A 112 3.43 -12.57 2.19
C ALA A 112 4.16 -12.56 3.54
N VAL A 113 3.47 -12.24 4.64
CA VAL A 113 4.03 -12.27 5.99
C VAL A 113 4.43 -13.68 6.46
N ALA A 114 3.81 -14.73 5.94
CA ALA A 114 4.17 -16.10 6.27
C ALA A 114 5.55 -16.51 5.73
N TRP A 115 6.08 -15.77 4.76
CA TRP A 115 7.41 -15.97 4.20
C TRP A 115 8.53 -15.39 5.07
N ILE A 116 8.23 -14.58 6.12
CA ILE A 116 9.26 -13.89 6.93
C ILE A 116 10.30 -14.86 7.50
N PRO A 117 9.93 -15.97 8.18
CA PRO A 117 10.94 -16.88 8.73
C PRO A 117 11.83 -17.49 7.64
N LEU A 118 11.24 -17.85 6.50
CA LEU A 118 11.99 -18.41 5.38
C LEU A 118 12.91 -17.36 4.74
N ALA A 119 12.41 -16.11 4.58
CA ALA A 119 13.22 -15.01 4.05
C ALA A 119 14.45 -14.72 4.93
N ILE A 120 14.30 -14.76 6.25
CA ILE A 120 15.45 -14.58 7.18
C ILE A 120 16.50 -15.67 6.98
N LEU A 121 16.09 -16.88 6.66
CA LEU A 121 17.01 -18.01 6.39
C LEU A 121 17.62 -17.95 4.99
N MET A 122 16.89 -17.42 4.00
CA MET A 122 17.32 -17.39 2.59
C MET A 122 18.30 -16.27 2.29
N PHE A 123 18.18 -15.14 2.95
CA PHE A 123 18.98 -13.96 2.63
C PHE A 123 20.09 -13.72 3.66
N PRO A 124 21.25 -13.23 3.21
CA PRO A 124 22.41 -13.02 4.09
C PRO A 124 22.25 -11.82 5.06
N SER A 125 21.23 -10.99 4.87
CA SER A 125 20.95 -9.84 5.73
C SER A 125 19.47 -9.64 5.96
N SER A 126 19.11 -9.13 7.15
CA SER A 126 17.74 -8.76 7.49
C SER A 126 17.17 -7.70 6.54
N GLU A 127 18.02 -6.80 6.01
CA GLU A 127 17.61 -5.79 5.03
C GLU A 127 17.04 -6.42 3.76
N LEU A 128 17.76 -7.39 3.17
CA LEU A 128 17.30 -8.09 1.98
C LEU A 128 16.04 -8.93 2.26
N SER A 129 15.95 -9.54 3.44
CA SER A 129 14.75 -10.26 3.86
C SER A 129 13.53 -9.33 3.89
N MET A 130 13.65 -8.15 4.49
CA MET A 130 12.56 -7.16 4.57
C MET A 130 12.17 -6.62 3.17
N VAL A 131 13.15 -6.36 2.31
CA VAL A 131 12.91 -5.95 0.91
C VAL A 131 12.18 -7.06 0.14
N PHE A 132 12.57 -8.33 0.31
CA PHE A 132 11.90 -9.46 -0.32
C PHE A 132 10.43 -9.62 0.14
N ILE A 133 10.15 -9.47 1.43
CA ILE A 133 8.79 -9.53 1.97
C ILE A 133 7.93 -8.38 1.42
N THR A 134 8.52 -7.18 1.34
CA THR A 134 7.87 -6.00 0.74
C THR A 134 7.54 -6.24 -0.74
N PHE A 135 8.51 -6.80 -1.48
CA PHE A 135 8.35 -7.23 -2.88
C PHE A 135 7.20 -8.23 -3.04
N THR A 136 7.18 -9.28 -2.24
CA THR A 136 6.16 -10.33 -2.29
C THR A 136 4.77 -9.77 -2.02
N GLY A 137 4.64 -8.83 -1.08
CA GLY A 137 3.39 -8.13 -0.77
C GLY A 137 2.84 -7.31 -1.92
N ALA A 138 3.71 -6.67 -2.72
CA ALA A 138 3.30 -5.86 -3.87
C ALA A 138 3.09 -6.66 -5.15
N LEU A 139 3.82 -7.76 -5.33
CA LEU A 139 3.91 -8.50 -6.59
C LEU A 139 2.54 -8.95 -7.11
N PHE A 140 1.78 -9.68 -6.30
CA PHE A 140 0.50 -10.25 -6.74
C PHE A 140 -0.56 -9.20 -7.08
N PRO A 141 -0.79 -8.15 -6.27
CA PRO A 141 -1.70 -7.08 -6.66
C PRO A 141 -1.33 -6.40 -7.98
N ILE A 142 -0.05 -6.14 -8.21
CA ILE A 142 0.43 -5.50 -9.44
C ILE A 142 0.26 -6.46 -10.64
N LEU A 143 0.73 -7.70 -10.50
CA LEU A 143 0.68 -8.70 -11.54
C LEU A 143 -0.75 -8.97 -12.00
N LEU A 144 -1.65 -9.30 -11.06
CA LEU A 144 -3.02 -9.68 -11.40
C LEU A 144 -3.82 -8.52 -11.98
N ASN A 145 -3.66 -7.30 -11.46
CA ASN A 145 -4.31 -6.13 -12.05
C ASN A 145 -3.73 -5.81 -13.44
N THR A 146 -2.47 -6.14 -13.70
CA THR A 146 -1.88 -6.00 -15.04
C THR A 146 -2.47 -7.03 -15.99
N VAL A 147 -2.56 -8.30 -15.60
CA VAL A 147 -3.22 -9.35 -16.40
C VAL A 147 -4.66 -8.95 -16.73
N HIS A 148 -5.47 -8.64 -15.70
CA HIS A 148 -6.86 -8.21 -15.89
C HIS A 148 -6.98 -6.96 -16.79
N GLY A 149 -6.04 -6.02 -16.66
CA GLY A 149 -6.01 -4.83 -17.51
C GLY A 149 -5.78 -5.15 -18.97
N VAL A 150 -4.86 -6.08 -19.26
CA VAL A 150 -4.54 -6.52 -20.64
C VAL A 150 -5.70 -7.31 -21.24
N GLU A 151 -6.28 -8.24 -20.49
CA GLU A 151 -7.43 -9.04 -20.93
C GLU A 151 -8.69 -8.20 -21.13
N GLY A 152 -8.84 -7.13 -20.34
CA GLY A 152 -9.96 -6.19 -20.43
C GLY A 152 -9.92 -5.24 -21.62
N VAL A 153 -8.87 -5.25 -22.43
CA VAL A 153 -8.79 -4.42 -23.64
C VAL A 153 -9.74 -4.97 -24.71
N ASP A 154 -10.64 -4.12 -25.23
CA ASP A 154 -11.60 -4.52 -26.24
C ASP A 154 -10.90 -5.14 -27.48
N PRO A 155 -11.18 -6.41 -27.81
CA PRO A 155 -10.60 -7.08 -28.96
C PRO A 155 -10.82 -6.35 -30.30
N ARG A 156 -11.88 -5.55 -30.39
CA ARG A 156 -12.21 -4.76 -31.58
C ARG A 156 -11.16 -3.69 -31.84
N LEU A 157 -10.62 -3.07 -30.77
CA LEU A 157 -9.54 -2.08 -30.90
C LEU A 157 -8.27 -2.74 -31.47
N ILE A 158 -7.94 -3.93 -30.99
CA ILE A 158 -6.79 -4.70 -31.48
C ILE A 158 -7.02 -5.12 -32.96
N ALA A 159 -8.22 -5.56 -33.31
CA ALA A 159 -8.56 -5.94 -34.68
C ALA A 159 -8.49 -4.73 -35.62
N SER A 160 -9.02 -3.58 -35.23
CA SER A 160 -8.96 -2.33 -36.00
C SER A 160 -7.53 -1.88 -36.24
N ALA A 161 -6.69 -1.91 -35.22
CA ALA A 161 -5.27 -1.57 -35.37
C ALA A 161 -4.54 -2.51 -36.33
N LYS A 162 -4.83 -3.82 -36.27
CA LYS A 162 -4.29 -4.81 -37.24
C LYS A 162 -4.74 -4.53 -38.66
N SER A 163 -6.00 -4.18 -38.87
CA SER A 163 -6.54 -3.86 -40.21
C SER A 163 -5.89 -2.61 -40.82
N LEU A 164 -5.42 -1.69 -39.96
CA LEU A 164 -4.65 -0.51 -40.38
C LEU A 164 -3.15 -0.79 -40.58
N GLY A 165 -2.71 -2.05 -40.47
CA GLY A 165 -1.33 -2.46 -40.68
C GLY A 165 -0.42 -2.28 -39.44
N ALA A 166 -0.96 -2.04 -38.25
CA ALA A 166 -0.17 -1.87 -37.04
C ALA A 166 0.59 -3.17 -36.70
N GLY A 167 1.90 -3.05 -36.49
CA GLY A 167 2.77 -4.13 -36.04
C GLY A 167 2.54 -4.49 -34.57
N ARG A 168 3.07 -5.65 -34.14
CA ARG A 168 2.92 -6.17 -32.77
C ARG A 168 3.35 -5.18 -31.68
N ARG A 169 4.42 -4.39 -31.93
CA ARG A 169 4.95 -3.40 -31.01
C ARG A 169 4.02 -2.19 -30.90
N ALA A 170 3.50 -1.69 -32.01
CA ALA A 170 2.56 -0.58 -32.03
C ALA A 170 1.26 -0.96 -31.28
N ILE A 171 0.71 -2.15 -31.56
CA ILE A 171 -0.46 -2.66 -30.84
C ILE A 171 -0.23 -2.73 -29.31
N LEU A 172 0.96 -3.17 -28.89
CA LEU A 172 1.29 -3.22 -27.45
C LEU A 172 1.35 -1.82 -26.84
N LEU A 173 2.08 -0.89 -27.47
CA LEU A 173 2.38 0.41 -26.87
C LEU A 173 1.24 1.42 -27.03
N GLU A 174 0.45 1.32 -28.13
CA GLU A 174 -0.56 2.33 -28.48
C GLU A 174 -2.00 1.87 -28.18
N VAL A 175 -2.23 0.55 -28.02
CA VAL A 175 -3.56 0.01 -27.78
C VAL A 175 -3.63 -0.70 -26.42
N ILE A 176 -2.79 -1.73 -26.23
CA ILE A 176 -2.90 -2.60 -25.06
C ILE A 176 -2.46 -1.86 -23.79
N LEU A 177 -1.27 -1.26 -23.80
CA LEU A 177 -0.72 -0.60 -22.62
C LEU A 177 -1.57 0.59 -22.16
N PRO A 178 -2.01 1.51 -23.06
CA PRO A 178 -2.94 2.56 -22.67
C PRO A 178 -4.30 2.03 -22.20
N GLY A 179 -4.83 0.98 -22.83
CA GLY A 179 -6.08 0.36 -22.42
C GLY A 179 -6.01 -0.31 -21.05
N ALA A 180 -4.90 -0.96 -20.73
CA ALA A 180 -4.64 -1.62 -19.45
C ALA A 180 -4.21 -0.65 -18.33
N ALA A 181 -3.72 0.56 -18.66
CA ALA A 181 -3.14 1.49 -17.71
C ALA A 181 -4.00 1.80 -16.49
N PRO A 182 -5.34 2.01 -16.58
CA PRO A 182 -6.17 2.25 -15.40
C PRO A 182 -6.16 1.09 -14.39
N SER A 183 -6.17 -0.16 -14.91
CA SER A 183 -6.09 -1.35 -14.07
C SER A 183 -4.70 -1.53 -13.46
N ILE A 184 -3.65 -1.31 -14.24
CA ILE A 184 -2.26 -1.32 -13.75
C ILE A 184 -2.08 -0.33 -12.61
N ILE A 185 -2.55 0.92 -12.76
CA ILE A 185 -2.47 1.95 -11.72
C ILE A 185 -3.23 1.52 -10.46
N THR A 186 -4.36 0.85 -10.62
CA THR A 186 -5.11 0.29 -9.49
C THR A 186 -4.28 -0.77 -8.76
N GLY A 187 -3.66 -1.68 -9.50
CA GLY A 187 -2.75 -2.69 -8.97
C GLY A 187 -1.55 -2.09 -8.25
N LEU A 188 -0.96 -1.06 -8.83
CA LEU A 188 0.16 -0.30 -8.23
C LEU A 188 -0.25 0.34 -6.90
N ALA A 189 -1.41 0.95 -6.82
CA ALA A 189 -1.88 1.59 -5.60
C ALA A 189 -2.25 0.58 -4.49
N ILE A 190 -2.84 -0.56 -4.85
CA ILE A 190 -3.11 -1.67 -3.91
C ILE A 190 -1.78 -2.28 -3.46
N GLY A 191 -0.87 -2.56 -4.40
CA GLY A 191 0.46 -3.10 -4.12
C GLY A 191 1.28 -2.23 -3.17
N MET A 192 1.17 -0.90 -3.25
CA MET A 192 1.83 -0.01 -2.29
C MET A 192 1.27 -0.18 -0.88
N GLY A 193 -0.05 -0.27 -0.72
CA GLY A 193 -0.66 -0.51 0.59
C GLY A 193 -0.26 -1.85 1.21
N THR A 194 -0.25 -2.92 0.41
CA THR A 194 0.19 -4.26 0.86
C THR A 194 1.70 -4.30 1.14
N SER A 195 2.53 -3.56 0.40
CA SER A 195 3.95 -3.38 0.70
C SER A 195 4.19 -2.82 2.09
N TRP A 196 3.48 -1.76 2.46
CA TRP A 196 3.58 -1.17 3.80
C TRP A 196 3.17 -2.16 4.90
N PHE A 197 2.05 -2.86 4.71
CA PHE A 197 1.61 -3.88 5.66
C PHE A 197 2.67 -4.96 5.87
N CYS A 198 3.22 -5.48 4.78
CA CYS A 198 4.23 -6.54 4.81
C CYS A 198 5.56 -6.06 5.41
N LEU A 199 6.02 -4.86 5.03
CA LEU A 199 7.26 -4.28 5.56
C LEU A 199 7.17 -4.06 7.06
N VAL A 200 6.09 -3.41 7.54
CA VAL A 200 5.91 -3.12 8.97
C VAL A 200 5.96 -4.40 9.79
N THR A 201 5.29 -5.46 9.33
CA THR A 201 5.34 -6.77 10.00
C THR A 201 6.75 -7.38 9.99
N ALA A 202 7.48 -7.26 8.88
CA ALA A 202 8.85 -7.74 8.80
C ALA A 202 9.80 -6.93 9.69
N GLU A 203 9.64 -5.61 9.79
CA GLU A 203 10.40 -4.76 10.68
C GLU A 203 10.16 -5.06 12.16
N MET A 204 8.92 -5.39 12.55
CA MET A 204 8.59 -5.80 13.92
C MET A 204 9.31 -7.09 14.32
N ILE A 205 9.54 -8.01 13.38
CA ILE A 205 10.12 -9.34 13.67
C ILE A 205 11.63 -9.32 13.54
N SER A 206 12.19 -8.69 12.52
CA SER A 206 13.59 -8.80 12.14
C SER A 206 14.33 -7.47 12.05
N GLY A 207 13.65 -6.35 12.28
CA GLY A 207 14.22 -5.02 12.13
C GLY A 207 15.12 -4.60 13.29
N GLN A 208 16.02 -3.66 13.01
CA GLN A 208 16.78 -2.91 13.99
C GLN A 208 16.41 -1.43 13.95
N PHE A 209 15.93 -0.97 12.81
CA PHE A 209 15.41 0.37 12.54
C PHE A 209 14.19 0.24 11.62
N GLY A 210 13.35 1.24 11.63
CA GLY A 210 12.12 1.30 10.85
C GLY A 210 10.93 1.67 11.72
N ILE A 211 9.83 2.11 11.11
CA ILE A 211 8.63 2.55 11.84
C ILE A 211 7.94 1.35 12.51
N GLY A 212 7.96 0.18 11.85
CA GLY A 212 7.45 -1.06 12.44
C GLY A 212 8.26 -1.49 13.65
N TYR A 213 9.60 -1.42 13.56
CA TYR A 213 10.50 -1.70 14.70
C TYR A 213 10.24 -0.71 15.84
N TYR A 214 10.17 0.60 15.57
CA TYR A 214 9.85 1.61 16.58
C TYR A 214 8.54 1.33 17.32
N THR A 215 7.50 0.95 16.58
CA THR A 215 6.20 0.60 17.16
C THR A 215 6.30 -0.62 18.07
N TRP A 216 7.05 -1.64 17.66
CA TRP A 216 7.27 -2.85 18.43
C TRP A 216 8.16 -2.64 19.66
N GLU A 217 9.24 -1.87 19.51
CA GLU A 217 10.10 -1.48 20.63
C GLU A 217 9.30 -0.69 21.68
N SER A 218 8.50 0.29 21.26
CA SER A 218 7.62 1.05 22.15
C SER A 218 6.64 0.17 22.92
N TYR A 219 6.12 -0.88 22.27
CA TYR A 219 5.30 -1.89 22.96
C TYR A 219 6.08 -2.66 24.03
N THR A 220 7.32 -3.09 23.73
CA THR A 220 8.13 -3.87 24.68
C THR A 220 8.54 -3.07 25.91
N ILE A 221 8.77 -1.76 25.77
CA ILE A 221 9.06 -0.87 26.90
C ILE A 221 7.82 -0.23 27.53
N GLN A 222 6.62 -0.64 27.07
CA GLN A 222 5.32 -0.16 27.59
C GLN A 222 5.08 1.35 27.41
N ASN A 223 5.71 1.95 26.40
CA ASN A 223 5.44 3.34 26.01
C ASN A 223 4.25 3.41 25.06
N TYR A 224 3.06 3.42 25.63
CA TYR A 224 1.81 3.31 24.86
C TYR A 224 1.55 4.49 23.92
N ALA A 225 2.01 5.70 24.27
CA ALA A 225 1.85 6.87 23.41
C ALA A 225 2.65 6.73 22.10
N ASP A 226 3.89 6.27 22.20
CA ASP A 226 4.76 6.02 21.05
C ASP A 226 4.25 4.90 20.14
N ILE A 227 3.56 3.89 20.68
CA ILE A 227 2.89 2.86 19.85
C ILE A 227 1.90 3.53 18.91
N VAL A 228 1.04 4.42 19.44
CA VAL A 228 0.02 5.10 18.64
C VAL A 228 0.66 6.07 17.65
N VAL A 229 1.74 6.75 18.01
CA VAL A 229 2.54 7.56 17.07
C VAL A 229 3.04 6.72 15.90
N GLY A 230 3.63 5.56 16.18
CA GLY A 230 4.07 4.62 15.14
C GLY A 230 2.93 4.17 14.23
N MET A 231 1.78 3.79 14.80
CA MET A 231 0.58 3.41 14.03
C MET A 231 0.09 4.54 13.11
N LEU A 232 0.06 5.79 13.61
CA LEU A 232 -0.34 6.95 12.82
C LEU A 232 0.64 7.24 11.68
N LEU A 233 1.95 7.14 11.94
CA LEU A 233 2.98 7.29 10.91
C LEU A 233 2.83 6.25 9.79
N ILE A 234 2.63 4.98 10.14
CA ILE A 234 2.37 3.90 9.18
C ILE A 234 1.12 4.23 8.33
N GLY A 235 0.04 4.65 8.98
CA GLY A 235 -1.20 5.02 8.30
C GLY A 235 -1.03 6.18 7.33
N VAL A 236 -0.35 7.25 7.75
CA VAL A 236 -0.09 8.43 6.92
C VAL A 236 0.80 8.09 5.73
N LEU A 237 1.88 7.34 5.93
CA LEU A 237 2.81 6.97 4.87
C LEU A 237 2.18 5.96 3.88
N GLY A 238 1.47 4.96 4.39
CA GLY A 238 0.79 3.96 3.56
C GLY A 238 -0.33 4.58 2.71
N MET A 239 -1.19 5.40 3.34
CA MET A 239 -2.25 6.10 2.63
C MET A 239 -1.68 7.17 1.69
N GLY A 240 -0.71 7.96 2.14
CA GLY A 240 -0.10 9.04 1.37
C GLY A 240 0.57 8.51 0.10
N SER A 241 1.39 7.46 0.21
CA SER A 241 2.07 6.84 -0.93
C SER A 241 1.08 6.21 -1.92
N SER A 242 0.05 5.50 -1.44
CA SER A 242 -1.00 4.93 -2.30
C SER A 242 -1.82 6.01 -3.03
N LEU A 243 -2.15 7.11 -2.34
CA LEU A 243 -2.84 8.26 -2.94
C LEU A 243 -1.94 8.98 -3.97
N LEU A 244 -0.65 9.10 -3.70
CA LEU A 244 0.32 9.68 -4.63
C LEU A 244 0.36 8.88 -5.93
N ILE A 245 0.44 7.53 -5.85
CA ILE A 245 0.40 6.65 -7.02
C ILE A 245 -0.90 6.84 -7.81
N LYS A 246 -2.05 6.89 -7.14
CA LYS A 246 -3.34 7.13 -7.81
C LYS A 246 -3.39 8.48 -8.51
N ARG A 247 -2.87 9.54 -7.88
CA ARG A 247 -2.84 10.88 -8.48
C ARG A 247 -1.91 10.95 -9.68
N LEU A 248 -0.68 10.43 -9.54
CA LEU A 248 0.28 10.35 -10.65
C LEU A 248 -0.28 9.49 -11.79
N GLY A 249 -0.85 8.32 -11.47
CA GLY A 249 -1.51 7.46 -12.45
C GLY A 249 -2.63 8.17 -13.21
N GLY A 250 -3.44 8.98 -12.53
CA GLY A 250 -4.48 9.80 -13.17
C GLY A 250 -3.95 10.81 -14.18
N LEU A 251 -2.71 11.28 -14.04
CA LEU A 251 -2.06 12.14 -15.04
C LEU A 251 -1.69 11.36 -16.31
N PHE A 252 -1.37 10.08 -16.18
CA PHE A 252 -1.04 9.19 -17.31
C PHE A 252 -2.27 8.56 -17.98
N THR A 253 -3.47 8.73 -17.40
CA THR A 253 -4.72 8.19 -17.96
C THR A 253 -5.82 9.25 -18.07
N PRO A 254 -5.59 10.37 -18.79
CA PRO A 254 -6.56 11.47 -18.87
C PRO A 254 -7.87 11.07 -19.56
N TRP A 255 -7.87 10.02 -20.39
CA TRP A 255 -9.05 9.46 -21.03
C TRP A 255 -9.94 8.65 -20.09
N HIS A 256 -9.39 8.16 -18.98
CA HIS A 256 -10.13 7.40 -17.98
C HIS A 256 -10.59 8.33 -16.86
N ARG A 257 -11.67 9.07 -17.11
CA ARG A 257 -12.34 9.82 -16.04
C ARG A 257 -13.21 8.85 -15.23
N PRO A 258 -12.97 8.66 -13.92
CA PRO A 258 -13.94 7.95 -13.10
C PRO A 258 -15.28 8.65 -13.25
N ARG A 259 -16.32 7.92 -13.64
CA ARG A 259 -17.69 8.46 -13.67
C ARG A 259 -17.96 9.04 -12.30
N GLY A 260 -17.96 10.36 -12.21
CA GLY A 260 -18.28 11.07 -10.99
C GLY A 260 -19.63 10.57 -10.49
N LYS A 261 -19.71 10.29 -9.19
CA LYS A 261 -20.99 10.09 -8.52
C LYS A 261 -21.77 11.38 -8.74
N ALA A 262 -22.76 11.31 -9.65
CA ALA A 262 -23.74 12.35 -9.85
C ALA A 262 -24.53 12.58 -8.54
#